data_04f53a7654c3a6c22f8b1c300bd0cf9e
#
_entry.id   04f53a7654c3a6c22f8b1c300bd0cf9e
#
_cell.length_a   1.000
_cell.length_b   1.000
_cell.length_c   1.000
_cell.angle_alpha   90.00
_cell.angle_beta   90.00
_cell.angle_gamma   90.00
#
_symmetry.space_group_name_H-M   'P 1'
#
loop_
_entity.id
_entity.type
_entity.pdbx_description
1 polymer ?
#
loop_
_entity_poly.entity_id
_entity_poly.type
_entity_poly.pdbx_seq_one_letter_code
_entity_poly.pdbx_strand_id
1 'polypeptide(L)'
;MAFMGKCESFYSNQGNSMEYRKLAIVGEVGAGKTQLVKTLSEISPLETEAESTIDIGKKYTTVGIDYGRISLSSDTALGLYGVPGQSRYSFLWNFVNTSLWGLLILLKYGETPDYDNLDELLTFFAPHEQRTTCVVAVTHCEDAGDGGMTALNSEIQALLEHHKIVAPIIQIDPRDKNSAMSILHIFNAINQYAA
;
A
#
# COMPACT_ATOMS: atom_id res chain seq x y z
N MET A 1 -12.37 -0.19 20.36
CA MET A 1 -11.43 -0.46 21.47
C MET A 1 -11.10 -1.95 21.66
N ALA A 2 -11.84 -2.90 21.08
CA ALA A 2 -11.62 -4.35 21.27
C ALA A 2 -10.65 -5.00 20.24
N PHE A 3 -10.23 -4.29 19.21
CA PHE A 3 -9.40 -4.85 18.12
C PHE A 3 -7.89 -4.74 18.36
N MET A 4 -7.44 -3.76 19.17
CA MET A 4 -6.01 -3.62 19.52
C MET A 4 -5.47 -4.76 20.41
N GLY A 5 -6.30 -5.40 21.22
CA GLY A 5 -5.85 -6.42 22.18
C GLY A 5 -5.61 -7.81 21.59
N LYS A 6 -6.07 -8.11 20.36
CA LYS A 6 -5.93 -9.47 19.79
C LYS A 6 -4.70 -9.67 18.90
N CYS A 7 -4.11 -8.61 18.36
CA CYS A 7 -2.87 -8.75 17.57
C CYS A 7 -1.61 -8.86 18.42
N GLU A 8 -1.59 -8.30 19.64
CA GLU A 8 -0.40 -8.33 20.50
C GLU A 8 -0.27 -9.62 21.35
N SER A 9 -1.36 -10.36 21.58
CA SER A 9 -1.35 -11.53 22.49
C SER A 9 -0.87 -12.85 21.89
N PHE A 10 -0.55 -12.90 20.58
CA PHE A 10 -0.09 -14.13 19.92
C PHE A 10 1.43 -14.36 19.97
N TYR A 11 2.23 -13.43 20.53
CA TYR A 11 3.69 -13.48 20.45
C TYR A 11 4.46 -13.38 21.77
N SER A 12 3.88 -13.86 22.87
CA SER A 12 4.65 -14.04 24.09
C SER A 12 4.97 -15.52 24.30
N ASN A 13 5.98 -16.04 23.56
CA ASN A 13 6.83 -17.11 24.10
C ASN A 13 8.08 -17.32 23.23
N GLN A 14 9.23 -17.30 23.90
CA GLN A 14 10.56 -17.72 23.55
C GLN A 14 11.45 -16.81 22.69
N GLY A 15 12.29 -16.04 23.33
CA GLY A 15 13.74 -15.91 23.06
C GLY A 15 14.24 -15.15 21.83
N ASN A 16 13.44 -14.92 20.78
CA ASN A 16 13.78 -14.04 19.68
C ASN A 16 12.60 -13.08 19.48
N SER A 17 12.79 -11.81 19.79
CA SER A 17 11.78 -10.79 19.51
C SER A 17 11.68 -10.61 18.00
N MET A 18 10.65 -11.18 17.37
CA MET A 18 10.38 -10.95 15.95
C MET A 18 10.12 -9.47 15.74
N GLU A 19 10.92 -8.83 14.88
CA GLU A 19 10.70 -7.46 14.45
C GLU A 19 9.46 -7.44 13.53
N TYR A 20 8.56 -6.50 13.79
CA TYR A 20 7.35 -6.36 13.01
C TYR A 20 7.32 -5.02 12.27
N ARG A 21 7.27 -5.07 10.94
CA ARG A 21 7.24 -3.91 10.06
C ARG A 21 5.88 -3.77 9.40
N LYS A 22 5.50 -2.55 8.98
CA LYS A 22 4.24 -2.26 8.29
C LYS A 22 4.49 -1.68 6.89
N LEU A 23 3.80 -2.26 5.89
CA LEU A 23 3.67 -1.70 4.55
C LEU A 23 2.22 -1.28 4.33
N ALA A 24 1.99 0.01 4.16
CA ALA A 24 0.70 0.51 3.69
C ALA A 24 0.63 0.42 2.17
N ILE A 25 -0.45 -0.17 1.65
CA ILE A 25 -0.75 -0.30 0.22
C ILE A 25 -2.02 0.50 -0.03
N VAL A 26 -1.89 1.69 -0.61
CA VAL A 26 -2.98 2.63 -0.83
C VAL A 26 -3.21 2.87 -2.31
N GLY A 27 -4.35 3.42 -2.69
CA GLY A 27 -4.63 3.76 -4.08
C GLY A 27 -6.10 3.61 -4.44
N GLU A 28 -6.46 3.98 -5.66
CA GLU A 28 -7.82 4.00 -6.16
C GLU A 28 -8.52 2.64 -6.18
N VAL A 29 -9.83 2.67 -6.37
CA VAL A 29 -10.63 1.45 -6.50
C VAL A 29 -10.23 0.70 -7.78
N GLY A 30 -10.02 -0.62 -7.65
CA GLY A 30 -9.63 -1.44 -8.78
C GLY A 30 -8.13 -1.42 -9.13
N ALA A 31 -7.29 -0.66 -8.42
CA ALA A 31 -5.84 -0.64 -8.65
C ALA A 31 -5.11 -1.95 -8.25
N GLY A 32 -5.83 -2.96 -7.74
CA GLY A 32 -5.24 -4.27 -7.45
C GLY A 32 -4.72 -4.47 -6.03
N LYS A 33 -5.04 -3.58 -5.06
CA LYS A 33 -4.56 -3.68 -3.67
C LYS A 33 -4.86 -5.03 -3.01
N THR A 34 -6.12 -5.44 -3.01
CA THR A 34 -6.57 -6.74 -2.46
C THR A 34 -5.85 -7.90 -3.14
N GLN A 35 -5.69 -7.84 -4.46
CA GLN A 35 -4.98 -8.87 -5.21
C GLN A 35 -3.51 -8.91 -4.83
N LEU A 36 -2.85 -7.77 -4.69
CA LEU A 36 -1.46 -7.69 -4.29
C LEU A 36 -1.23 -8.27 -2.89
N VAL A 37 -2.10 -7.91 -1.93
CA VAL A 37 -2.06 -8.50 -0.58
C VAL A 37 -2.22 -10.02 -0.63
N LYS A 38 -3.17 -10.53 -1.42
CA LYS A 38 -3.38 -11.98 -1.62
C LYS A 38 -2.15 -12.67 -2.22
N THR A 39 -1.54 -12.05 -3.21
CA THR A 39 -0.37 -12.61 -3.93
C THR A 39 0.87 -12.67 -3.05
N LEU A 40 1.09 -11.66 -2.20
CA LEU A 40 2.27 -11.56 -1.33
C LEU A 40 2.11 -12.33 -0.02
N SER A 41 0.91 -12.45 0.51
CA SER A 41 0.66 -12.98 1.84
C SER A 41 0.97 -14.47 1.96
N GLU A 42 1.67 -14.85 3.03
CA GLU A 42 1.92 -16.24 3.45
C GLU A 42 0.79 -16.80 4.32
N ILE A 43 -0.12 -15.95 4.78
CA ILE A 43 -1.31 -16.34 5.53
C ILE A 43 -2.56 -16.07 4.69
N SER A 44 -3.66 -16.72 5.03
CA SER A 44 -4.96 -16.37 4.43
C SER A 44 -5.26 -14.91 4.74
N PRO A 45 -5.43 -14.03 3.73
CA PRO A 45 -5.72 -12.63 3.96
C PRO A 45 -7.00 -12.46 4.79
N LEU A 46 -6.96 -11.55 5.76
CA LEU A 46 -8.14 -11.14 6.51
C LEU A 46 -8.76 -9.94 5.78
N GLU A 47 -9.95 -10.10 5.27
CA GLU A 47 -10.78 -9.02 4.75
C GLU A 47 -11.64 -8.53 5.92
N THR A 48 -11.37 -7.32 6.42
CA THR A 48 -12.23 -6.72 7.45
C THR A 48 -13.36 -5.99 6.78
N GLU A 49 -14.54 -6.58 6.80
CA GLU A 49 -15.78 -5.91 6.40
C GLU A 49 -16.20 -4.94 7.52
N ALA A 50 -15.96 -3.66 7.34
CA ALA A 50 -16.60 -2.64 8.18
C ALA A 50 -17.94 -2.28 7.54
N GLU A 51 -19.04 -2.64 8.20
CA GLU A 51 -20.37 -2.19 7.82
C GLU A 51 -20.46 -0.68 7.98
N SER A 52 -20.53 0.04 6.86
CA SER A 52 -20.83 1.47 6.87
C SER A 52 -22.34 1.65 7.13
N THR A 53 -22.69 2.12 8.30
CA THR A 53 -24.06 2.51 8.70
C THR A 53 -24.46 3.90 8.17
N ILE A 54 -24.13 4.21 6.90
CA ILE A 54 -24.68 5.38 6.24
C ILE A 54 -25.72 4.91 5.23
N ASP A 55 -26.98 5.10 5.60
CA ASP A 55 -28.16 4.80 4.78
C ASP A 55 -28.25 5.78 3.60
N ILE A 56 -27.73 5.39 2.45
CA ILE A 56 -27.92 6.06 1.15
C ILE A 56 -28.58 5.10 0.16
N GLY A 57 -29.55 4.31 0.62
CA GLY A 57 -30.48 3.61 -0.26
C GLY A 57 -29.90 2.55 -1.19
N LYS A 58 -28.66 2.11 -1.02
CA LYS A 58 -28.03 0.98 -1.75
C LYS A 58 -27.09 0.18 -0.84
N LYS A 59 -27.38 -1.13 -0.81
CA LYS A 59 -26.57 -2.25 -0.33
C LYS A 59 -25.14 -1.90 0.10
N TYR A 60 -24.84 -2.23 1.36
CA TYR A 60 -23.56 -2.40 2.02
C TYR A 60 -22.34 -2.24 1.11
N THR A 61 -21.63 -1.12 1.27
CA THR A 61 -20.28 -1.00 0.75
C THR A 61 -19.35 -1.45 1.86
N THR A 62 -18.82 -2.64 1.75
CA THR A 62 -17.80 -3.18 2.64
C THR A 62 -16.58 -2.28 2.56
N VAL A 63 -16.30 -1.54 3.62
CA VAL A 63 -15.07 -0.77 3.75
C VAL A 63 -14.12 -1.58 4.58
N GLY A 64 -13.28 -2.35 3.92
CA GLY A 64 -12.36 -3.24 4.58
C GLY A 64 -10.91 -2.78 4.44
N ILE A 65 -10.09 -3.11 5.44
CA ILE A 65 -8.64 -3.17 5.30
C ILE A 65 -8.30 -4.61 4.93
N ASP A 66 -7.65 -4.79 3.80
CA ASP A 66 -7.06 -6.09 3.46
C ASP A 66 -5.79 -6.26 4.29
N TYR A 67 -5.73 -7.31 5.10
CA TYR A 67 -4.55 -7.60 5.87
C TYR A 67 -3.91 -8.91 5.43
N GLY A 68 -2.60 -8.87 5.22
CA GLY A 68 -1.75 -10.02 4.95
C GLY A 68 -0.43 -9.94 5.71
N ARG A 69 0.33 -11.02 5.68
CA ARG A 69 1.66 -11.08 6.29
C ARG A 69 2.63 -11.87 5.43
N ILE A 70 3.87 -11.39 5.37
CA ILE A 70 4.99 -12.10 4.74
C ILE A 70 6.23 -12.00 5.63
N SER A 71 7.04 -13.05 5.66
CA SER A 71 8.32 -13.06 6.35
C SER A 71 9.38 -12.43 5.43
N LEU A 72 10.10 -11.41 5.92
CA LEU A 72 11.25 -10.83 5.23
C LEU A 72 12.55 -11.56 5.56
N SER A 73 12.65 -12.10 6.78
CA SER A 73 13.76 -12.91 7.27
C SER A 73 13.27 -13.86 8.37
N SER A 74 14.18 -14.59 9.01
CA SER A 74 13.86 -15.49 10.14
C SER A 74 13.34 -14.75 11.39
N ASP A 75 13.64 -13.46 11.50
CA ASP A 75 13.36 -12.63 12.67
C ASP A 75 12.54 -11.36 12.35
N THR A 76 12.17 -11.14 11.09
CA THR A 76 11.44 -9.96 10.63
C THR A 76 10.21 -10.35 9.83
N ALA A 77 9.04 -9.90 10.27
CA ALA A 77 7.78 -10.05 9.55
C ALA A 77 7.24 -8.69 9.07
N LEU A 78 6.64 -8.69 7.88
CA LEU A 78 6.01 -7.53 7.28
C LEU A 78 4.48 -7.73 7.24
N GLY A 79 3.75 -6.85 7.91
CA GLY A 79 2.30 -6.71 7.76
C GLY A 79 1.97 -5.89 6.51
N LEU A 80 1.11 -6.43 5.68
CA LEU A 80 0.62 -5.83 4.44
C LEU A 80 -0.78 -5.27 4.73
N TYR A 81 -0.99 -3.98 4.52
CA TYR A 81 -2.26 -3.31 4.80
C TYR A 81 -2.78 -2.65 3.54
N GLY A 82 -3.72 -3.30 2.85
CA GLY A 82 -4.44 -2.74 1.70
C GLY A 82 -5.55 -1.80 2.19
N VAL A 83 -5.46 -0.53 1.84
CA VAL A 83 -6.39 0.51 2.32
C VAL A 83 -6.96 1.28 1.13
N PRO A 84 -8.29 1.58 1.11
CA PRO A 84 -8.87 2.42 0.08
C PRO A 84 -8.22 3.79 0.02
N GLY A 85 -7.86 4.26 -1.20
CA GLY A 85 -7.23 5.56 -1.42
C GLY A 85 -8.20 6.73 -1.49
N GLN A 86 -9.51 6.54 -1.37
CA GLN A 86 -10.48 7.62 -1.44
C GLN A 86 -10.58 8.36 -0.10
N SER A 87 -10.61 9.71 -0.13
CA SER A 87 -10.62 10.61 1.05
C SER A 87 -11.70 10.33 2.08
N ARG A 88 -12.89 9.88 1.63
CA ARG A 88 -13.95 9.45 2.56
C ARG A 88 -13.54 8.33 3.52
N TYR A 89 -12.44 7.64 3.24
CA TYR A 89 -11.86 6.59 4.06
C TYR A 89 -10.58 7.01 4.78
N SER A 90 -10.31 8.31 4.85
CA SER A 90 -9.11 8.86 5.49
C SER A 90 -8.93 8.45 6.96
N PHE A 91 -10.02 8.08 7.65
CA PHE A 91 -9.93 7.51 9.00
C PHE A 91 -9.14 6.18 9.05
N LEU A 92 -9.17 5.39 7.95
CA LEU A 92 -8.35 4.18 7.82
C LEU A 92 -6.87 4.52 7.58
N TRP A 93 -6.61 5.63 6.89
CA TRP A 93 -5.23 6.09 6.66
C TRP A 93 -4.56 6.45 7.99
N ASN A 94 -5.28 7.12 8.92
CA ASN A 94 -4.79 7.40 10.26
C ASN A 94 -4.41 6.11 11.02
N PHE A 95 -5.18 5.04 10.84
CA PHE A 95 -4.90 3.76 11.47
C PHE A 95 -3.60 3.13 10.98
N VAL A 96 -3.30 3.21 9.68
CA VAL A 96 -2.09 2.59 9.11
C VAL A 96 -0.88 3.51 9.16
N ASN A 97 -1.04 4.83 9.22
CA ASN A 97 0.04 5.83 9.11
C ASN A 97 0.97 5.91 10.34
N THR A 98 0.93 4.93 11.24
CA THR A 98 1.78 4.93 12.42
C THR A 98 2.94 3.96 12.23
N SER A 99 4.19 4.47 12.30
CA SER A 99 5.41 3.65 12.21
C SER A 99 5.48 2.81 10.93
N LEU A 100 5.27 3.44 9.76
CA LEU A 100 5.38 2.79 8.47
C LEU A 100 6.86 2.47 8.15
N TRP A 101 7.11 1.22 7.77
CA TRP A 101 8.34 0.82 7.10
C TRP A 101 8.35 1.23 5.63
N GLY A 102 7.16 1.27 5.00
CA GLY A 102 7.00 1.66 3.61
C GLY A 102 5.57 2.06 3.27
N LEU A 103 5.46 2.94 2.27
CA LEU A 103 4.23 3.36 1.63
C LEU A 103 4.27 2.96 0.16
N LEU A 104 3.36 2.09 -0.26
CA LEU A 104 3.14 1.73 -1.65
C LEU A 104 1.85 2.37 -2.15
N ILE A 105 1.97 3.22 -3.16
CA ILE A 105 0.80 3.83 -3.82
C ILE A 105 0.56 3.11 -5.13
N LEU A 106 -0.63 2.52 -5.31
CA LEU A 106 -1.04 1.87 -6.54
C LEU A 106 -1.89 2.81 -7.38
N LEU A 107 -1.45 3.04 -8.60
CA LEU A 107 -2.21 3.72 -9.65
C LEU A 107 -2.62 2.72 -10.71
N LYS A 108 -3.83 2.86 -11.22
CA LYS A 108 -4.28 2.09 -12.37
C LYS A 108 -3.95 2.86 -13.65
N TYR A 109 -3.27 2.20 -14.59
CA TYR A 109 -3.13 2.74 -15.93
C TYR A 109 -4.51 2.85 -16.62
N GLY A 110 -4.78 3.96 -17.31
CA GLY A 110 -6.04 4.20 -18.00
C GLY A 110 -6.04 5.54 -18.70
N GLU A 111 -7.15 5.88 -19.35
CA GLU A 111 -7.31 7.15 -20.08
C GLU A 111 -7.28 8.37 -19.17
N THR A 112 -7.74 8.22 -17.93
CA THR A 112 -7.81 9.30 -16.93
C THR A 112 -7.27 8.81 -15.60
N PRO A 113 -5.94 8.79 -15.39
CA PRO A 113 -5.36 8.47 -14.09
C PRO A 113 -5.82 9.47 -13.02
N ASP A 114 -6.08 8.98 -11.82
CA ASP A 114 -6.57 9.81 -10.70
C ASP A 114 -5.40 10.53 -10.00
N TYR A 115 -4.88 11.59 -10.65
CA TYR A 115 -3.78 12.39 -10.10
C TYR A 115 -4.19 13.18 -8.86
N ASP A 116 -5.45 13.59 -8.74
CA ASP A 116 -5.97 14.29 -7.57
C ASP A 116 -5.91 13.38 -6.35
N ASN A 117 -6.27 12.10 -6.52
CA ASN A 117 -6.13 11.10 -5.45
C ASN A 117 -4.66 10.84 -5.09
N LEU A 118 -3.75 10.80 -6.08
CA LEU A 118 -2.33 10.67 -5.80
C LEU A 118 -1.82 11.85 -4.98
N ASP A 119 -2.15 13.08 -5.36
CA ASP A 119 -1.77 14.31 -4.66
C ASP A 119 -2.28 14.31 -3.20
N GLU A 120 -3.54 13.91 -3.00
CA GLU A 120 -4.15 13.79 -1.67
C GLU A 120 -3.44 12.74 -0.80
N LEU A 121 -3.10 11.58 -1.35
CA LEU A 121 -2.35 10.54 -0.64
C LEU A 121 -0.95 11.00 -0.26
N LEU A 122 -0.23 11.66 -1.18
CA LEU A 122 1.10 12.21 -0.90
C LEU A 122 1.06 13.31 0.17
N THR A 123 0.03 14.16 0.14
CA THR A 123 -0.21 15.18 1.16
C THR A 123 -0.48 14.56 2.53
N PHE A 124 -1.36 13.57 2.61
CA PHE A 124 -1.74 12.95 3.88
C PHE A 124 -0.62 12.12 4.50
N PHE A 125 -0.01 11.22 3.72
CA PHE A 125 1.03 10.34 4.24
C PHE A 125 2.37 11.06 4.43
N ALA A 126 2.59 12.18 3.75
CA ALA A 126 3.77 13.04 3.85
C ALA A 126 5.10 12.25 4.00
N PRO A 127 5.42 11.29 3.09
CA PRO A 127 6.52 10.36 3.29
C PRO A 127 7.88 11.04 3.42
N HIS A 128 8.06 12.21 2.81
CA HIS A 128 9.26 13.03 2.99
C HIS A 128 9.44 13.48 4.45
N GLU A 129 8.38 14.00 5.06
CA GLU A 129 8.43 14.51 6.45
C GLU A 129 8.57 13.37 7.45
N GLN A 130 7.90 12.25 7.21
CA GLN A 130 7.92 11.08 8.08
C GLN A 130 9.13 10.16 7.84
N ARG A 131 9.97 10.48 6.85
CA ARG A 131 11.11 9.65 6.42
C ARG A 131 10.71 8.21 6.11
N THR A 132 9.53 8.05 5.54
CA THR A 132 8.99 6.76 5.12
C THR A 132 9.38 6.50 3.67
N THR A 133 9.93 5.34 3.37
CA THR A 133 10.19 4.92 1.99
C THR A 133 8.88 4.85 1.22
N CYS A 134 8.82 5.56 0.08
CA CYS A 134 7.66 5.58 -0.81
C CYS A 134 8.00 4.93 -2.15
N VAL A 135 7.06 4.16 -2.69
CA VAL A 135 7.12 3.59 -4.05
C VAL A 135 5.77 3.83 -4.71
N VAL A 136 5.77 4.28 -5.96
CA VAL A 136 4.58 4.36 -6.79
C VAL A 136 4.59 3.21 -7.78
N ALA A 137 3.53 2.41 -7.80
CA ALA A 137 3.41 1.29 -8.73
C ALA A 137 2.18 1.44 -9.62
N VAL A 138 2.39 1.30 -10.92
CA VAL A 138 1.34 1.36 -11.93
C VAL A 138 0.91 -0.05 -12.32
N THR A 139 -0.39 -0.28 -12.29
CA THR A 139 -1.02 -1.57 -12.62
C THR A 139 -1.83 -1.46 -13.91
N HIS A 140 -2.31 -2.59 -14.45
CA HIS A 140 -3.12 -2.65 -15.68
C HIS A 140 -2.39 -2.08 -16.91
N CYS A 141 -1.09 -2.35 -17.01
CA CYS A 141 -0.24 -1.83 -18.08
C CYS A 141 -0.20 -2.76 -19.31
N GLU A 142 -1.03 -3.79 -19.38
CA GLU A 142 -0.99 -4.80 -20.44
C GLU A 142 -1.12 -4.21 -21.84
N ASP A 143 -1.97 -3.19 -21.97
CA ASP A 143 -2.22 -2.49 -23.24
C ASP A 143 -1.55 -1.11 -23.32
N ALA A 144 -0.66 -0.81 -22.39
CA ALA A 144 0.02 0.47 -22.34
C ALA A 144 1.07 0.59 -23.46
N GLY A 145 0.87 1.49 -24.39
CA GLY A 145 1.92 1.86 -25.36
C GLY A 145 3.01 2.71 -24.72
N ASP A 146 4.22 2.66 -25.29
CA ASP A 146 5.40 3.39 -24.77
C ASP A 146 5.14 4.87 -24.54
N GLY A 147 4.40 5.54 -25.44
CA GLY A 147 4.06 6.97 -25.33
C GLY A 147 3.13 7.26 -24.13
N GLY A 148 2.15 6.40 -23.87
CA GLY A 148 1.23 6.55 -22.75
C GLY A 148 1.93 6.41 -21.40
N MET A 149 2.81 5.43 -21.27
CA MET A 149 3.60 5.23 -20.05
C MET A 149 4.58 6.39 -19.81
N THR A 150 5.20 6.93 -20.86
CA THR A 150 6.10 8.09 -20.72
C THR A 150 5.35 9.31 -20.20
N ALA A 151 4.17 9.61 -20.74
CA ALA A 151 3.34 10.72 -20.26
C ALA A 151 2.91 10.53 -18.80
N LEU A 152 2.40 9.35 -18.45
CA LEU A 152 2.00 9.02 -17.08
C LEU A 152 3.16 9.17 -16.09
N ASN A 153 4.33 8.64 -16.43
CA ASN A 153 5.52 8.75 -15.57
C ASN A 153 5.93 10.22 -15.36
N SER A 154 5.82 11.06 -16.39
CA SER A 154 6.15 12.48 -16.28
C SER A 154 5.22 13.22 -15.33
N GLU A 155 3.91 12.94 -15.38
CA GLU A 155 2.92 13.54 -14.47
C GLU A 155 3.12 13.06 -13.03
N ILE A 156 3.33 11.76 -12.82
CA ILE A 156 3.65 11.22 -11.48
C ILE A 156 4.93 11.84 -10.93
N GLN A 157 5.97 11.96 -11.78
CA GLN A 157 7.24 12.56 -11.37
C GLN A 157 7.07 14.02 -10.95
N ALA A 158 6.27 14.80 -11.69
CA ALA A 158 5.98 16.20 -11.35
C ALA A 158 5.29 16.33 -9.98
N LEU A 159 4.33 15.43 -9.65
CA LEU A 159 3.70 15.39 -8.33
C LEU A 159 4.67 15.00 -7.23
N LEU A 160 5.52 14.00 -7.45
CA LEU A 160 6.54 13.60 -6.48
C LEU A 160 7.52 14.75 -6.20
N GLU A 161 7.94 15.49 -7.22
CA GLU A 161 8.81 16.67 -7.08
C GLU A 161 8.12 17.80 -6.31
N HIS A 162 6.83 18.04 -6.59
CA HIS A 162 6.02 19.03 -5.85
C HIS A 162 6.02 18.71 -4.34
N HIS A 163 5.89 17.45 -3.97
CA HIS A 163 5.94 16.96 -2.59
C HIS A 163 7.36 16.73 -2.04
N LYS A 164 8.41 17.03 -2.82
CA LYS A 164 9.82 16.79 -2.46
C LYS A 164 10.13 15.34 -2.16
N ILE A 165 9.46 14.42 -2.83
CA ILE A 165 9.60 12.98 -2.64
C ILE A 165 10.45 12.41 -3.77
N VAL A 166 11.45 11.61 -3.40
CA VAL A 166 12.20 10.77 -4.32
C VAL A 166 11.68 9.34 -4.17
N ALA A 167 10.91 8.87 -5.15
CA ALA A 167 10.32 7.55 -5.15
C ALA A 167 10.46 6.89 -6.53
N PRO A 168 10.78 5.59 -6.60
CA PRO A 168 10.71 4.87 -7.86
C PRO A 168 9.27 4.73 -8.33
N ILE A 169 9.09 4.84 -9.66
CA ILE A 169 7.83 4.55 -10.36
C ILE A 169 8.06 3.25 -11.11
N ILE A 170 7.25 2.24 -10.83
CA ILE A 170 7.41 0.89 -11.37
C ILE A 170 6.11 0.37 -11.98
N GLN A 171 6.20 -0.52 -12.94
CA GLN A 171 5.05 -1.26 -13.47
C GLN A 171 4.97 -2.61 -12.80
N ILE A 172 3.76 -3.02 -12.41
CA ILE A 172 3.53 -4.32 -11.78
C ILE A 172 2.25 -4.99 -12.27
N ASP A 173 2.26 -6.32 -12.28
CA ASP A 173 1.05 -7.12 -12.28
C ASP A 173 0.81 -7.66 -10.85
N PRO A 174 -0.23 -7.21 -10.15
CA PRO A 174 -0.54 -7.68 -8.80
C PRO A 174 -0.86 -9.17 -8.71
N ARG A 175 -1.17 -9.82 -9.84
CA ARG A 175 -1.49 -11.26 -9.94
C ARG A 175 -0.24 -12.11 -10.07
N ASP A 176 0.84 -11.55 -10.63
CA ASP A 176 2.11 -12.25 -10.80
C ASP A 176 2.98 -12.14 -9.55
N LYS A 177 3.37 -13.30 -9.02
CA LYS A 177 4.14 -13.34 -7.76
C LYS A 177 5.53 -12.71 -7.90
N ASN A 178 6.20 -12.88 -9.04
CA ASN A 178 7.53 -12.33 -9.23
C ASN A 178 7.47 -10.81 -9.35
N SER A 179 6.47 -10.30 -10.09
CA SER A 179 6.20 -8.88 -10.19
C SER A 179 5.88 -8.27 -8.82
N ALA A 180 5.01 -8.91 -8.03
CA ALA A 180 4.68 -8.48 -6.68
C ALA A 180 5.90 -8.51 -5.73
N MET A 181 6.71 -9.57 -5.79
CA MET A 181 7.92 -9.70 -4.96
C MET A 181 8.97 -8.62 -5.29
N SER A 182 9.05 -8.15 -6.54
CA SER A 182 9.98 -7.08 -6.93
C SER A 182 9.79 -5.81 -6.11
N ILE A 183 8.55 -5.50 -5.70
CA ILE A 183 8.21 -4.38 -4.82
C ILE A 183 8.97 -4.50 -3.50
N LEU A 184 8.92 -5.67 -2.87
CA LEU A 184 9.58 -5.90 -1.58
C LEU A 184 11.10 -5.81 -1.70
N HIS A 185 11.67 -6.26 -2.81
CA HIS A 185 13.10 -6.10 -3.08
C HIS A 185 13.50 -4.63 -3.20
N ILE A 186 12.68 -3.81 -3.88
CA ILE A 186 12.90 -2.35 -4.00
C ILE A 186 12.84 -1.69 -2.63
N PHE A 187 11.80 -1.93 -1.85
CA PHE A 187 11.68 -1.40 -0.48
C PHE A 187 12.87 -1.80 0.39
N ASN A 188 13.26 -3.07 0.34
CA ASN A 188 14.38 -3.55 1.13
C ASN A 188 15.70 -2.90 0.71
N ALA A 189 15.94 -2.77 -0.61
CA ALA A 189 17.12 -2.09 -1.11
C ALA A 189 17.19 -0.64 -0.63
N ILE A 190 16.10 0.14 -0.81
CA ILE A 190 16.08 1.55 -0.39
C ILE A 190 16.31 1.67 1.12
N ASN A 191 15.60 0.88 1.94
CA ASN A 191 15.71 0.95 3.39
C ASN A 191 17.08 0.51 3.93
N GLN A 192 17.80 -0.38 3.23
CA GLN A 192 19.16 -0.76 3.60
C GLN A 192 20.19 0.36 3.36
N TYR A 193 19.97 1.22 2.37
CA TYR A 193 20.87 2.35 2.07
C TYR A 193 20.49 3.63 2.86
N ALA A 194 19.30 3.69 3.45
CA ALA A 194 18.82 4.83 4.24
C ALA A 194 19.13 4.70 5.74
N ALA A 195 19.58 3.53 6.19
CA ALA A 195 19.97 3.27 7.59
C ALA A 195 21.44 3.59 7.81
#